data_92bc815a38d0ba2c64795e2b96f28154
#
_entry.id   92bc815a38d0ba2c64795e2b96f28154
#
_cell.length_a   1.000
_cell.length_b   1.000
_cell.length_c   1.000
_cell.angle_alpha   90.00
_cell.angle_beta   90.00
_cell.angle_gamma   90.00
#
_symmetry.space_group_name_H-M   'P 1'
#
loop_
_entity.id
_entity.type
_entity.pdbx_description
1 polymer ?
#
loop_
_entity_poly.entity_id
_entity_poly.type
_entity_poly.pdbx_seq_one_letter_code
_entity_poly.pdbx_strand_id
1 'polypeptide(L)'
;KKVFGDKDIAAKLAERNIRLSSANSINWGRLVPQIVYYFAAYAQLLKAEKIAFGDKVDFCVPTGNFGDILAGYYAKRMGLPVGRLVCASNENNVLTDFLTTGTYTAKREFFKTTSPSMDILVSSNLERLLYHVTGSDAEVAGFMKSLAETGSYTVRPETLAAIQESFGCGWSSEAEVAGEIKARYEQDGYLCDTHTAVAFHVAAREKQAGVPMVVLSTASPFKFPRSVLEALGHTAHENDFEAMQALEAATHHTAPASLAALRRKTERFDMVIDPARIADVALSYQS
;
A
#
# COMPACT_ATOMS: atom_id res chain seq x y z
N LYS A 1 -12.34 13.30 -0.90
CA LYS A 1 -11.57 14.03 -1.92
C LYS A 1 -12.31 15.26 -2.45
N LYS A 2 -13.63 15.21 -2.77
CA LYS A 2 -14.39 16.38 -3.26
C LYS A 2 -14.26 17.59 -2.33
N VAL A 3 -14.59 17.45 -1.04
CA VAL A 3 -14.49 18.53 -0.05
C VAL A 3 -13.08 19.11 0.09
N PHE A 4 -12.07 18.25 -0.07
CA PHE A 4 -10.66 18.66 0.04
C PHE A 4 -10.19 19.52 -1.15
N GLY A 5 -10.74 19.28 -2.33
CA GLY A 5 -10.46 20.05 -3.55
C GLY A 5 -11.39 21.24 -3.78
N ASP A 6 -12.36 21.46 -2.89
CA ASP A 6 -13.36 22.51 -3.03
C ASP A 6 -12.80 23.85 -2.49
N LYS A 7 -12.59 24.80 -3.43
CA LYS A 7 -12.01 26.11 -3.09
C LYS A 7 -12.92 26.98 -2.22
N ASP A 8 -14.24 26.85 -2.38
CA ASP A 8 -15.21 27.65 -1.62
C ASP A 8 -15.26 27.16 -0.17
N ILE A 9 -15.25 25.84 0.04
CA ILE A 9 -15.13 25.26 1.38
C ILE A 9 -13.82 25.65 2.03
N ALA A 10 -12.71 25.57 1.30
CA ALA A 10 -11.40 25.97 1.80
C ALA A 10 -11.34 27.45 2.21
N ALA A 11 -11.94 28.34 1.42
CA ALA A 11 -12.04 29.77 1.74
C ALA A 11 -12.84 30.03 3.03
N LYS A 12 -14.04 29.44 3.14
CA LYS A 12 -14.90 29.56 4.33
C LYS A 12 -14.24 29.04 5.61
N LEU A 13 -13.47 27.94 5.51
CA LEU A 13 -12.71 27.41 6.63
C LEU A 13 -11.53 28.34 7.01
N ALA A 14 -10.87 28.94 6.01
CA ALA A 14 -9.75 29.86 6.22
C ALA A 14 -10.18 31.13 6.97
N GLU A 15 -11.41 31.66 6.72
CA GLU A 15 -11.99 32.78 7.48
C GLU A 15 -12.07 32.49 8.99
N ARG A 16 -12.12 31.21 9.36
CA ARG A 16 -12.18 30.71 10.74
C ARG A 16 -10.82 30.19 11.24
N ASN A 17 -9.72 30.46 10.55
CA ASN A 17 -8.40 29.93 10.82
C ASN A 17 -8.30 28.39 10.81
N ILE A 18 -9.20 27.72 10.08
CA ILE A 18 -9.22 26.26 9.93
C ILE A 18 -8.64 25.91 8.57
N ARG A 19 -7.74 24.92 8.52
CA ARG A 19 -7.18 24.36 7.27
C ARG A 19 -7.41 22.87 7.22
N LEU A 20 -7.89 22.39 6.08
CA LEU A 20 -7.93 20.95 5.81
C LEU A 20 -6.51 20.43 5.58
N SER A 21 -6.19 19.33 6.23
CA SER A 21 -4.92 18.61 6.03
C SER A 21 -5.19 17.14 5.78
N SER A 22 -4.27 16.46 5.11
CA SER A 22 -4.38 15.03 4.82
C SER A 22 -3.38 14.24 5.66
N ALA A 23 -3.88 13.25 6.39
CA ALA A 23 -3.05 12.27 7.09
C ALA A 23 -2.86 10.96 6.30
N ASN A 24 -3.29 10.90 5.04
CA ASN A 24 -3.15 9.72 4.19
C ASN A 24 -1.83 9.71 3.39
N SER A 25 -1.62 8.68 2.59
CA SER A 25 -0.36 8.42 1.87
C SER A 25 0.02 9.47 0.81
N ILE A 26 -0.88 10.37 0.41
CA ILE A 26 -0.54 11.48 -0.49
C ILE A 26 0.32 12.55 0.20
N ASN A 27 0.26 12.62 1.53
CA ASN A 27 1.07 13.57 2.29
C ASN A 27 2.55 13.18 2.21
N TRP A 28 3.37 14.11 1.71
CA TRP A 28 4.81 13.93 1.58
C TRP A 28 5.50 13.57 2.91
N GLY A 29 5.06 14.17 4.02
CA GLY A 29 5.55 13.86 5.36
C GLY A 29 5.28 12.43 5.82
N ARG A 30 4.40 11.68 5.13
CA ARG A 30 4.20 10.24 5.35
C ARG A 30 5.02 9.37 4.42
N LEU A 31 5.40 9.87 3.25
CA LEU A 31 6.20 9.14 2.29
C LEU A 31 7.68 9.16 2.66
N VAL A 32 8.23 10.32 2.98
CA VAL A 32 9.67 10.50 3.25
C VAL A 32 10.22 9.56 4.32
N PRO A 33 9.57 9.37 5.49
CA PRO A 33 10.08 8.45 6.51
C PRO A 33 10.15 6.99 6.03
N GLN A 34 9.36 6.61 5.04
CA GLN A 34 9.35 5.24 4.51
C GLN A 34 10.64 4.90 3.73
N ILE A 35 11.37 5.91 3.25
CA ILE A 35 12.70 5.70 2.62
C ILE A 35 13.64 4.95 3.57
N VAL A 36 13.55 5.22 4.86
CA VAL A 36 14.39 4.60 5.91
C VAL A 36 14.22 3.08 5.95
N TYR A 37 13.04 2.54 5.61
CA TYR A 37 12.79 1.10 5.64
C TYR A 37 13.73 0.33 4.70
N TYR A 38 13.98 0.87 3.52
CA TYR A 38 14.85 0.27 2.51
C TYR A 38 16.31 0.27 2.95
N PHE A 39 16.79 1.40 3.49
CA PHE A 39 18.14 1.50 4.05
C PHE A 39 18.30 0.57 5.27
N ALA A 40 17.32 0.51 6.16
CA ALA A 40 17.36 -0.34 7.33
C ALA A 40 17.38 -1.82 6.94
N ALA A 41 16.54 -2.24 5.98
CA ALA A 41 16.52 -3.62 5.50
C ALA A 41 17.85 -4.00 4.85
N TYR A 42 18.40 -3.15 3.99
CA TYR A 42 19.70 -3.35 3.37
C TYR A 42 20.84 -3.48 4.42
N ALA A 43 20.85 -2.58 5.40
CA ALA A 43 21.83 -2.63 6.50
C ALA A 43 21.72 -3.90 7.34
N GLN A 44 20.49 -4.41 7.57
CA GLN A 44 20.29 -5.68 8.27
C GLN A 44 20.80 -6.87 7.48
N LEU A 45 20.64 -6.91 6.16
CA LEU A 45 21.18 -7.95 5.30
C LEU A 45 22.72 -7.95 5.30
N LEU A 46 23.34 -6.76 5.28
CA LEU A 46 24.80 -6.61 5.44
C LEU A 46 25.27 -7.14 6.80
N LYS A 47 24.60 -6.73 7.87
CA LYS A 47 24.91 -7.17 9.24
C LYS A 47 24.77 -8.69 9.42
N ALA A 48 23.81 -9.30 8.72
CA ALA A 48 23.55 -10.72 8.72
C ALA A 48 24.45 -11.51 7.72
N GLU A 49 25.40 -10.82 7.05
CA GLU A 49 26.31 -11.40 6.06
C GLU A 49 25.58 -12.13 4.91
N LYS A 50 24.36 -11.69 4.59
CA LYS A 50 23.56 -12.23 3.47
C LYS A 50 23.92 -11.61 2.14
N ILE A 51 24.54 -10.43 2.15
CA ILE A 51 25.02 -9.67 0.99
C ILE A 51 26.35 -9.00 1.33
N ALA A 52 27.14 -8.67 0.32
CA ALA A 52 28.28 -7.77 0.41
C ALA A 52 27.84 -6.32 0.13
N PHE A 53 28.64 -5.36 0.57
CA PHE A 53 28.37 -3.95 0.27
C PHE A 53 28.42 -3.69 -1.25
N GLY A 54 27.34 -3.12 -1.78
CA GLY A 54 27.18 -2.86 -3.22
C GLY A 54 26.36 -3.93 -3.95
N ASP A 55 26.09 -5.09 -3.34
CA ASP A 55 25.21 -6.10 -3.93
C ASP A 55 23.79 -5.56 -4.08
N LYS A 56 23.16 -5.90 -5.20
CA LYS A 56 21.77 -5.50 -5.46
C LYS A 56 20.78 -6.34 -4.65
N VAL A 57 19.75 -5.68 -4.14
CA VAL A 57 18.62 -6.29 -3.44
C VAL A 57 17.33 -5.88 -4.12
N ASP A 58 16.49 -6.85 -4.42
CA ASP A 58 15.13 -6.61 -4.91
C ASP A 58 14.17 -6.44 -3.73
N PHE A 59 13.13 -5.61 -3.90
CA PHE A 59 12.12 -5.39 -2.88
C PHE A 59 10.73 -5.63 -3.47
N CYS A 60 9.95 -6.52 -2.85
CA CYS A 60 8.54 -6.73 -3.19
C CYS A 60 7.65 -6.00 -2.18
N VAL A 61 6.79 -5.13 -2.69
CA VAL A 61 6.05 -4.16 -1.88
C VAL A 61 4.56 -4.32 -2.12
N PRO A 62 3.75 -4.65 -1.07
CA PRO A 62 2.29 -4.61 -1.19
C PRO A 62 1.86 -3.19 -1.50
N THR A 63 1.22 -2.99 -2.64
CA THR A 63 1.06 -1.64 -3.20
C THR A 63 -0.38 -1.32 -3.57
N GLY A 64 -0.91 -0.24 -2.99
CA GLY A 64 -2.14 0.43 -3.41
C GLY A 64 -1.83 1.85 -3.89
N ASN A 65 -1.69 2.81 -2.97
CA ASN A 65 -1.45 4.22 -3.27
C ASN A 65 -0.02 4.57 -3.76
N PHE A 66 0.81 3.58 -4.04
CA PHE A 66 2.16 3.73 -4.58
C PHE A 66 3.13 4.52 -3.67
N GLY A 67 2.79 4.72 -2.39
CA GLY A 67 3.60 5.51 -1.46
C GLY A 67 4.88 4.81 -1.05
N ASP A 68 4.77 3.62 -0.49
CA ASP A 68 5.89 2.85 0.03
C ASP A 68 6.86 2.45 -1.09
N ILE A 69 6.37 1.89 -2.18
CA ILE A 69 7.23 1.50 -3.31
C ILE A 69 7.94 2.71 -3.95
N LEU A 70 7.29 3.88 -3.97
CA LEU A 70 7.92 5.14 -4.41
C LEU A 70 9.04 5.57 -3.45
N ALA A 71 8.88 5.33 -2.15
CA ALA A 71 9.97 5.56 -1.19
C ALA A 71 11.18 4.66 -1.49
N GLY A 72 10.96 3.41 -1.92
CA GLY A 72 12.00 2.52 -2.43
C GLY A 72 12.68 3.08 -3.70
N TYR A 73 11.91 3.66 -4.60
CA TYR A 73 12.46 4.33 -5.78
C TYR A 73 13.33 5.55 -5.39
N TYR A 74 12.93 6.31 -4.39
CA TYR A 74 13.77 7.39 -3.87
C TYR A 74 15.04 6.84 -3.21
N ALA A 75 14.97 5.77 -2.43
CA ALA A 75 16.15 5.12 -1.86
C ALA A 75 17.15 4.70 -2.97
N LYS A 76 16.66 4.10 -4.06
CA LYS A 76 17.46 3.77 -5.24
C LYS A 76 18.12 5.01 -5.84
N ARG A 77 17.37 6.10 -6.03
CA ARG A 77 17.91 7.37 -6.53
C ARG A 77 18.90 8.05 -5.59
N MET A 78 18.84 7.76 -4.30
CA MET A 78 19.81 8.21 -3.29
C MET A 78 21.08 7.35 -3.28
N GLY A 79 21.15 6.30 -4.08
CA GLY A 79 22.35 5.47 -4.24
C GLY A 79 22.28 4.13 -3.50
N LEU A 80 21.15 3.78 -2.85
CA LEU A 80 20.98 2.44 -2.30
C LEU A 80 21.02 1.40 -3.44
N PRO A 81 21.79 0.29 -3.32
CA PRO A 81 21.85 -0.73 -4.36
C PRO A 81 20.55 -1.54 -4.48
N VAL A 82 19.48 -0.88 -4.89
CA VAL A 82 18.19 -1.51 -5.21
C VAL A 82 18.25 -2.07 -6.62
N GLY A 83 17.98 -3.36 -6.76
CA GLY A 83 17.80 -4.01 -8.06
C GLY A 83 16.46 -3.60 -8.66
N ARG A 84 15.42 -4.39 -8.43
CA ARG A 84 14.03 -4.11 -8.84
C ARG A 84 13.13 -3.82 -7.64
N LEU A 85 12.13 -3.02 -7.90
CA LEU A 85 10.99 -2.76 -7.00
C LEU A 85 9.78 -3.49 -7.60
N VAL A 86 9.32 -4.53 -6.95
CA VAL A 86 8.20 -5.34 -7.43
C VAL A 86 6.91 -4.83 -6.80
N CYS A 87 6.03 -4.29 -7.63
CA CYS A 87 4.71 -3.82 -7.24
C CYS A 87 3.75 -5.00 -7.11
N ALA A 88 3.40 -5.37 -5.90
CA ALA A 88 2.45 -6.44 -5.64
C ALA A 88 1.05 -5.87 -5.41
N SER A 89 0.08 -6.26 -6.23
CA SER A 89 -1.32 -5.82 -6.18
C SER A 89 -2.23 -6.96 -5.73
N ASN A 90 -3.37 -6.62 -5.12
CA ASN A 90 -4.49 -7.55 -4.95
C ASN A 90 -5.36 -7.60 -6.22
N GLU A 91 -6.58 -8.11 -6.15
CA GLU A 91 -7.51 -8.18 -7.30
C GLU A 91 -7.81 -6.81 -7.93
N ASN A 92 -7.63 -5.71 -7.19
CA ASN A 92 -7.66 -4.36 -7.74
C ASN A 92 -6.33 -4.02 -8.43
N ASN A 93 -5.96 -4.77 -9.44
CA ASN A 93 -4.63 -4.86 -10.04
C ASN A 93 -4.33 -3.77 -11.09
N VAL A 94 -4.93 -2.59 -10.97
CA VAL A 94 -4.74 -1.47 -11.92
C VAL A 94 -3.27 -1.09 -12.12
N LEU A 95 -2.45 -1.19 -11.06
CA LEU A 95 -1.02 -0.91 -11.15
C LEU A 95 -0.25 -1.98 -11.92
N THR A 96 -0.61 -3.26 -11.74
CA THR A 96 -0.02 -4.36 -12.51
C THR A 96 -0.29 -4.20 -14.00
N ASP A 97 -1.54 -3.90 -14.38
CA ASP A 97 -1.88 -3.64 -15.78
C ASP A 97 -1.12 -2.43 -16.33
N PHE A 98 -1.05 -1.34 -15.58
CA PHE A 98 -0.31 -0.15 -15.99
C PHE A 98 1.18 -0.42 -16.19
N LEU A 99 1.84 -1.08 -15.23
CA LEU A 99 3.26 -1.38 -15.30
C LEU A 99 3.61 -2.40 -16.41
N THR A 100 2.62 -3.20 -16.84
CA THR A 100 2.76 -4.15 -17.94
C THR A 100 2.50 -3.49 -19.29
N THR A 101 1.44 -2.68 -19.42
CA THR A 101 0.92 -2.22 -20.72
C THR A 101 1.18 -0.74 -21.00
N GLY A 102 1.52 0.06 -19.99
CA GLY A 102 1.59 1.52 -20.08
C GLY A 102 0.22 2.21 -20.07
N THR A 103 -0.87 1.45 -19.99
CA THR A 103 -2.23 2.00 -19.94
C THR A 103 -2.81 1.89 -18.54
N TYR A 104 -3.16 3.03 -17.96
CA TYR A 104 -3.84 3.13 -16.67
C TYR A 104 -5.34 3.28 -16.88
N THR A 105 -6.15 2.36 -16.35
CA THR A 105 -7.61 2.38 -16.47
C THR A 105 -8.26 2.27 -15.09
N ALA A 106 -8.84 3.37 -14.60
CA ALA A 106 -9.54 3.42 -13.32
C ALA A 106 -11.04 3.03 -13.43
N LYS A 107 -11.62 3.07 -14.65
CA LYS A 107 -13.01 2.63 -14.90
C LYS A 107 -13.04 1.12 -15.08
N ARG A 108 -13.06 0.40 -13.96
CA ARG A 108 -13.11 -1.06 -13.91
C ARG A 108 -13.92 -1.51 -12.70
N GLU A 109 -14.19 -2.79 -12.62
CA GLU A 109 -14.80 -3.38 -11.44
C GLU A 109 -13.93 -3.16 -10.21
N PHE A 110 -14.57 -2.88 -9.08
CA PHE A 110 -13.92 -2.72 -7.79
C PHE A 110 -14.21 -3.94 -6.93
N PHE A 111 -13.16 -4.58 -6.46
CA PHE A 111 -13.23 -5.74 -5.59
C PHE A 111 -13.00 -5.33 -4.14
N LYS A 112 -13.88 -5.77 -3.24
CA LYS A 112 -13.66 -5.64 -1.81
C LYS A 112 -12.91 -6.88 -1.33
N THR A 113 -11.65 -6.71 -0.96
CA THR A 113 -10.74 -7.81 -0.64
C THR A 113 -10.42 -7.90 0.86
N THR A 114 -9.70 -8.94 1.25
CA THR A 114 -9.15 -9.10 2.62
C THR A 114 -7.94 -8.21 2.89
N SER A 115 -7.38 -7.55 1.86
CA SER A 115 -6.30 -6.56 1.96
C SER A 115 -6.77 -5.12 1.66
N PRO A 116 -7.67 -4.55 2.48
CA PRO A 116 -8.45 -3.36 2.13
C PRO A 116 -7.63 -2.08 1.95
N SER A 117 -6.41 -2.01 2.47
CA SER A 117 -5.54 -0.85 2.23
C SER A 117 -5.05 -0.76 0.78
N MET A 118 -5.19 -1.84 0.02
CA MET A 118 -4.85 -1.94 -1.40
C MET A 118 -6.09 -1.86 -2.30
N ASP A 119 -7.31 -1.78 -1.74
CA ASP A 119 -8.57 -1.67 -2.47
C ASP A 119 -8.74 -0.26 -3.02
N ILE A 120 -8.04 0.02 -4.10
CA ILE A 120 -8.07 1.32 -4.78
C ILE A 120 -8.05 1.15 -6.29
N LEU A 121 -8.67 2.10 -7.00
CA LEU A 121 -8.61 2.21 -8.46
C LEU A 121 -7.85 3.45 -8.92
N VAL A 122 -7.55 4.40 -8.03
CA VAL A 122 -6.75 5.59 -8.32
C VAL A 122 -5.60 5.68 -7.33
N SER A 123 -4.39 5.40 -7.82
CA SER A 123 -3.15 5.40 -7.06
C SER A 123 -2.57 6.81 -6.97
N SER A 124 -2.60 7.39 -5.76
CA SER A 124 -2.36 8.82 -5.57
C SER A 124 -0.90 9.27 -5.65
N ASN A 125 0.08 8.35 -5.63
CA ASN A 125 1.49 8.71 -5.72
C ASN A 125 2.15 8.31 -7.04
N LEU A 126 1.43 7.62 -7.93
CA LEU A 126 1.98 7.20 -9.23
C LEU A 126 2.36 8.40 -10.10
N GLU A 127 1.60 9.50 -10.02
CA GLU A 127 1.91 10.74 -10.74
C GLU A 127 3.33 11.28 -10.42
N ARG A 128 3.83 11.04 -9.21
CA ARG A 128 5.20 11.42 -8.83
C ARG A 128 6.25 10.60 -9.57
N LEU A 129 6.02 9.30 -9.74
CA LEU A 129 6.90 8.46 -10.55
C LEU A 129 6.87 8.94 -12.01
N LEU A 130 5.69 9.20 -12.55
CA LEU A 130 5.53 9.70 -13.93
C LEU A 130 6.34 10.99 -14.14
N TYR A 131 6.26 11.93 -13.20
CA TYR A 131 7.04 13.15 -13.27
C TYR A 131 8.55 12.89 -13.27
N HIS A 132 9.03 11.98 -12.42
CA HIS A 132 10.46 11.65 -12.38
C HIS A 132 10.97 10.98 -13.65
N VAL A 133 10.13 10.21 -14.31
CA VAL A 133 10.51 9.48 -15.54
C VAL A 133 10.37 10.36 -16.78
N THR A 134 9.31 11.17 -16.87
CA THR A 134 9.09 12.04 -18.03
C THR A 134 9.87 13.35 -17.95
N GLY A 135 10.15 13.84 -16.75
CA GLY A 135 10.72 15.17 -16.51
C GLY A 135 9.80 16.32 -16.91
N SER A 136 8.50 16.05 -17.14
CA SER A 136 7.54 17.02 -17.70
C SER A 136 6.27 17.10 -16.85
N ASP A 137 6.06 18.24 -16.21
CA ASP A 137 4.84 18.56 -15.47
C ASP A 137 3.62 18.68 -16.40
N ALA A 138 3.81 19.22 -17.61
CA ALA A 138 2.77 19.35 -18.60
C ALA A 138 2.26 17.98 -19.09
N GLU A 139 3.16 17.01 -19.31
CA GLU A 139 2.80 15.66 -19.71
C GLU A 139 2.02 14.96 -18.59
N VAL A 140 2.49 15.05 -17.34
CA VAL A 140 1.79 14.49 -16.19
C VAL A 140 0.43 15.15 -15.98
N ALA A 141 0.33 16.47 -16.11
CA ALA A 141 -0.95 17.17 -16.05
C ALA A 141 -1.93 16.69 -17.14
N GLY A 142 -1.42 16.38 -18.33
CA GLY A 142 -2.19 15.77 -19.41
C GLY A 142 -2.74 14.40 -19.04
N PHE A 143 -1.91 13.53 -18.44
CA PHE A 143 -2.36 12.21 -17.96
C PHE A 143 -3.42 12.34 -16.88
N MET A 144 -3.24 13.23 -15.91
CA MET A 144 -4.21 13.43 -14.82
C MET A 144 -5.53 14.02 -15.34
N LYS A 145 -5.48 14.91 -16.32
CA LYS A 145 -6.67 15.41 -16.99
C LYS A 145 -7.42 14.29 -17.72
N SER A 146 -6.72 13.49 -18.51
CA SER A 146 -7.30 12.34 -19.22
C SER A 146 -7.93 11.36 -18.22
N LEU A 147 -7.24 11.04 -17.12
CA LEU A 147 -7.78 10.18 -16.07
C LEU A 147 -9.08 10.73 -15.48
N ALA A 148 -9.15 12.04 -15.23
CA ALA A 148 -10.34 12.68 -14.67
C ALA A 148 -11.52 12.68 -15.66
N GLU A 149 -11.27 12.92 -16.95
CA GLU A 149 -12.30 13.05 -17.98
C GLU A 149 -12.77 11.70 -18.53
N THR A 150 -11.83 10.80 -18.81
CA THR A 150 -12.11 9.52 -19.47
C THR A 150 -12.02 8.30 -18.53
N GLY A 151 -11.30 8.45 -17.41
CA GLY A 151 -10.97 7.35 -16.49
C GLY A 151 -9.75 6.53 -16.93
N SER A 152 -8.98 7.01 -17.93
CA SER A 152 -7.82 6.28 -18.45
C SER A 152 -6.78 7.23 -19.03
N TYR A 153 -5.51 6.78 -19.09
CA TYR A 153 -4.44 7.38 -19.90
C TYR A 153 -3.45 6.30 -20.31
N THR A 154 -2.66 6.58 -21.36
CA THR A 154 -1.57 5.71 -21.81
C THR A 154 -0.29 6.54 -21.91
N VAL A 155 0.79 6.01 -21.35
CA VAL A 155 2.13 6.60 -21.48
C VAL A 155 2.79 6.16 -22.78
N ARG A 156 3.79 6.90 -23.24
CA ARG A 156 4.57 6.53 -24.43
C ARG A 156 5.40 5.26 -24.17
N PRO A 157 5.69 4.46 -25.22
CA PRO A 157 6.49 3.23 -25.06
C PRO A 157 7.84 3.44 -24.38
N GLU A 158 8.54 4.53 -24.66
CA GLU A 158 9.81 4.86 -24.04
C GLU A 158 9.66 5.20 -22.55
N THR A 159 8.55 5.83 -22.16
CA THR A 159 8.23 6.09 -20.74
C THR A 159 7.95 4.78 -20.01
N LEU A 160 7.20 3.86 -20.62
CA LEU A 160 6.97 2.54 -20.05
C LEU A 160 8.28 1.76 -19.89
N ALA A 161 9.12 1.74 -20.91
CA ALA A 161 10.40 1.06 -20.86
C ALA A 161 11.29 1.59 -19.72
N ALA A 162 11.37 2.91 -19.55
CA ALA A 162 12.12 3.53 -18.46
C ALA A 162 11.55 3.20 -17.06
N ILE A 163 10.23 3.05 -16.92
CA ILE A 163 9.61 2.56 -15.68
C ILE A 163 10.03 1.10 -15.43
N GLN A 164 9.94 0.25 -16.44
CA GLN A 164 10.23 -1.18 -16.35
C GLN A 164 11.71 -1.50 -16.05
N GLU A 165 12.65 -0.58 -16.28
CA GLU A 165 14.04 -0.72 -15.83
C GLU A 165 14.16 -0.85 -14.30
N SER A 166 13.24 -0.29 -13.56
CA SER A 166 13.25 -0.27 -12.10
C SER A 166 12.13 -1.06 -11.44
N PHE A 167 11.02 -1.28 -12.16
CA PHE A 167 9.82 -1.89 -11.59
C PHE A 167 9.49 -3.22 -12.25
N GLY A 168 9.20 -4.23 -11.42
CA GLY A 168 8.42 -5.41 -11.75
C GLY A 168 7.02 -5.29 -11.17
N CYS A 169 6.13 -6.22 -11.51
CA CYS A 169 4.77 -6.22 -10.97
C CYS A 169 4.12 -7.60 -11.04
N GLY A 170 3.14 -7.79 -10.18
CA GLY A 170 2.27 -8.96 -10.17
C GLY A 170 1.05 -8.71 -9.28
N TRP A 171 0.14 -9.66 -9.27
CA TRP A 171 -1.05 -9.60 -8.43
C TRP A 171 -1.43 -10.97 -7.89
N SER A 172 -2.27 -10.99 -6.85
CA SER A 172 -2.77 -12.20 -6.21
C SER A 172 -4.28 -12.14 -6.07
N SER A 173 -4.94 -13.29 -6.32
CA SER A 173 -6.34 -13.50 -5.99
C SER A 173 -6.51 -13.75 -4.49
N GLU A 174 -7.74 -13.61 -3.98
CA GLU A 174 -8.07 -13.90 -2.58
C GLU A 174 -7.72 -15.33 -2.17
N ALA A 175 -7.91 -16.30 -3.08
CA ALA A 175 -7.54 -17.70 -2.82
C ALA A 175 -6.02 -17.89 -2.68
N GLU A 176 -5.24 -17.21 -3.52
CA GLU A 176 -3.77 -17.22 -3.44
C GLU A 176 -3.27 -16.54 -2.17
N VAL A 177 -3.92 -15.44 -1.75
CA VAL A 177 -3.60 -14.75 -0.48
C VAL A 177 -3.84 -15.67 0.72
N ALA A 178 -4.99 -16.33 0.79
CA ALA A 178 -5.29 -17.26 1.86
C ALA A 178 -4.31 -18.46 1.88
N GLY A 179 -4.01 -19.02 0.70
CA GLY A 179 -3.02 -20.08 0.57
C GLY A 179 -1.63 -19.68 1.02
N GLU A 180 -1.21 -18.45 0.73
CA GLU A 180 0.10 -17.93 1.12
C GLU A 180 0.21 -17.69 2.63
N ILE A 181 -0.84 -17.14 3.30
CA ILE A 181 -0.87 -17.00 4.74
C ILE A 181 -0.65 -18.36 5.42
N LYS A 182 -1.41 -19.37 4.98
CA LYS A 182 -1.31 -20.74 5.49
C LYS A 182 0.08 -21.32 5.25
N ALA A 183 0.59 -21.23 4.03
CA ALA A 183 1.88 -21.76 3.66
C ALA A 183 3.03 -21.15 4.48
N ARG A 184 3.05 -19.82 4.64
CA ARG A 184 4.09 -19.15 5.45
C ARG A 184 4.04 -19.55 6.91
N TYR A 185 2.83 -19.68 7.46
CA TYR A 185 2.69 -20.11 8.84
C TYR A 185 3.13 -21.57 9.04
N GLU A 186 2.67 -22.50 8.19
CA GLU A 186 2.97 -23.93 8.33
C GLU A 186 4.42 -24.29 8.00
N GLN A 187 5.03 -23.62 7.00
CA GLN A 187 6.37 -23.96 6.52
C GLN A 187 7.47 -23.19 7.23
N ASP A 188 7.25 -21.89 7.49
CA ASP A 188 8.27 -20.97 7.97
C ASP A 188 8.02 -20.51 9.42
N GLY A 189 6.86 -20.85 10.00
CA GLY A 189 6.43 -20.34 11.30
C GLY A 189 6.13 -18.83 11.27
N TYR A 190 5.99 -18.24 10.07
CA TYR A 190 5.79 -16.80 9.92
C TYR A 190 4.32 -16.47 9.71
N LEU A 191 3.73 -15.82 10.70
CA LEU A 191 2.35 -15.35 10.64
C LEU A 191 2.32 -13.96 9.97
N CYS A 192 1.89 -13.91 8.70
CA CYS A 192 1.78 -12.65 7.96
C CYS A 192 0.33 -12.14 7.91
N ASP A 193 0.19 -10.84 7.67
CA ASP A 193 -1.09 -10.23 7.35
C ASP A 193 -1.45 -10.41 5.86
N THR A 194 -2.69 -10.09 5.51
CA THR A 194 -3.24 -10.28 4.17
C THR A 194 -2.50 -9.48 3.09
N HIS A 195 -2.01 -8.26 3.41
CA HIS A 195 -1.25 -7.44 2.45
C HIS A 195 0.14 -8.00 2.21
N THR A 196 0.81 -8.42 3.28
CA THR A 196 2.13 -9.08 3.20
C THR A 196 2.04 -10.40 2.44
N ALA A 197 0.94 -11.15 2.57
CA ALA A 197 0.71 -12.38 1.83
C ALA A 197 0.61 -12.14 0.32
N VAL A 198 -0.06 -11.06 -0.13
CA VAL A 198 -0.04 -10.64 -1.54
C VAL A 198 1.40 -10.49 -2.04
N ALA A 199 2.24 -9.81 -1.26
CA ALA A 199 3.63 -9.58 -1.67
C ALA A 199 4.48 -10.85 -1.64
N PHE A 200 4.25 -11.78 -0.72
CA PHE A 200 4.93 -13.09 -0.72
C PHE A 200 4.61 -13.88 -1.97
N HIS A 201 3.32 -13.96 -2.33
CA HIS A 201 2.89 -14.67 -3.52
C HIS A 201 3.52 -14.10 -4.79
N VAL A 202 3.50 -12.76 -4.95
CA VAL A 202 4.12 -12.09 -6.11
C VAL A 202 5.63 -12.25 -6.10
N ALA A 203 6.29 -12.11 -4.93
CA ALA A 203 7.72 -12.28 -4.80
C ALA A 203 8.20 -13.67 -5.23
N ALA A 204 7.46 -14.73 -4.92
CA ALA A 204 7.80 -16.09 -5.32
C ALA A 204 7.86 -16.24 -6.86
N ARG A 205 7.05 -15.50 -7.60
CA ARG A 205 6.97 -15.51 -9.08
C ARG A 205 8.00 -14.58 -9.73
N GLU A 206 8.31 -13.45 -9.07
CA GLU A 206 9.20 -12.40 -9.58
C GLU A 206 10.68 -12.55 -9.16
N LYS A 207 10.96 -13.48 -8.27
CA LYS A 207 12.31 -13.75 -7.74
C LYS A 207 13.32 -14.05 -8.84
N GLN A 208 14.43 -13.35 -8.83
CA GLN A 208 15.58 -13.59 -9.72
C GLN A 208 16.64 -14.47 -9.04
N ALA A 209 17.23 -15.36 -9.80
CA ALA A 209 18.31 -16.20 -9.29
C ALA A 209 19.53 -15.33 -8.90
N GLY A 210 20.06 -15.56 -7.71
CA GLY A 210 21.26 -14.86 -7.21
C GLY A 210 21.03 -13.45 -6.70
N VAL A 211 19.79 -12.91 -6.75
CA VAL A 211 19.45 -11.60 -6.18
C VAL A 211 18.53 -11.81 -4.99
N PRO A 212 18.92 -11.38 -3.77
CA PRO A 212 18.04 -11.43 -2.60
C PRO A 212 16.78 -10.59 -2.81
N MET A 213 15.63 -11.13 -2.41
CA MET A 213 14.35 -10.44 -2.45
C MET A 213 13.87 -10.18 -1.01
N VAL A 214 13.66 -8.92 -0.68
CA VAL A 214 13.03 -8.48 0.58
C VAL A 214 11.55 -8.25 0.34
N VAL A 215 10.69 -8.90 1.10
CA VAL A 215 9.24 -8.65 1.12
C VAL A 215 8.94 -7.67 2.25
N LEU A 216 8.30 -6.54 1.93
CA LEU A 216 7.90 -5.58 2.95
C LEU A 216 6.66 -6.06 3.70
N SER A 217 6.76 -6.18 5.03
CA SER A 217 5.65 -6.50 5.92
C SER A 217 5.04 -5.19 6.41
N THR A 218 3.86 -4.84 5.89
CA THR A 218 3.28 -3.50 6.03
C THR A 218 2.21 -3.40 7.12
N ALA A 219 1.75 -4.53 7.66
CA ALA A 219 0.75 -4.56 8.71
C ALA A 219 0.96 -5.74 9.67
N SER A 220 0.23 -5.73 10.79
CA SER A 220 0.17 -6.86 11.70
C SER A 220 -0.98 -7.80 11.32
N PRO A 221 -0.80 -9.14 11.38
CA PRO A 221 -1.88 -10.10 11.19
C PRO A 221 -3.05 -9.88 12.16
N PHE A 222 -2.78 -9.36 13.35
CA PHE A 222 -3.79 -9.02 14.35
C PHE A 222 -4.64 -7.78 14.01
N LYS A 223 -4.32 -7.07 12.95
CA LYS A 223 -5.17 -6.00 12.39
C LYS A 223 -6.28 -6.56 11.49
N PHE A 224 -6.09 -7.78 10.99
CA PHE A 224 -7.03 -8.48 10.10
C PHE A 224 -7.29 -9.92 10.62
N PRO A 225 -7.61 -10.07 11.91
CA PRO A 225 -7.55 -11.38 12.58
C PRO A 225 -8.56 -12.38 11.99
N ARG A 226 -9.73 -11.91 11.52
CA ARG A 226 -10.74 -12.79 10.91
C ARG A 226 -10.21 -13.44 9.64
N SER A 227 -9.72 -12.66 8.70
CA SER A 227 -9.21 -13.15 7.42
C SER A 227 -8.00 -14.07 7.60
N VAL A 228 -7.14 -13.77 8.60
CA VAL A 228 -5.99 -14.62 8.91
C VAL A 228 -6.44 -15.95 9.53
N LEU A 229 -7.41 -15.95 10.46
CA LEU A 229 -7.99 -17.16 11.03
C LEU A 229 -8.63 -18.05 9.96
N GLU A 230 -9.45 -17.46 9.07
CA GLU A 230 -10.09 -18.18 7.97
C GLU A 230 -9.05 -18.82 7.04
N ALA A 231 -7.99 -18.08 6.70
CA ALA A 231 -6.88 -18.59 5.90
C ALA A 231 -6.16 -19.79 6.55
N LEU A 232 -6.07 -19.81 7.90
CA LEU A 232 -5.52 -20.92 8.65
C LEU A 232 -6.51 -22.09 8.86
N GLY A 233 -7.74 -21.96 8.35
CA GLY A 233 -8.79 -23.00 8.45
C GLY A 233 -9.59 -22.97 9.74
N HIS A 234 -9.55 -21.88 10.49
CA HIS A 234 -10.35 -21.70 11.71
C HIS A 234 -11.66 -20.95 11.40
N THR A 235 -12.64 -21.11 12.31
CA THR A 235 -13.92 -20.41 12.18
C THR A 235 -13.74 -18.91 12.42
N ALA A 236 -14.36 -18.08 11.56
CA ALA A 236 -14.42 -16.64 11.76
C ALA A 236 -15.25 -16.26 12.99
N HIS A 237 -14.84 -15.17 13.63
CA HIS A 237 -15.59 -14.53 14.71
C HIS A 237 -16.22 -13.24 14.19
N GLU A 238 -17.41 -12.87 14.68
CA GLU A 238 -18.04 -11.60 14.29
C GLU A 238 -17.32 -10.40 14.89
N ASN A 239 -16.79 -10.54 16.10
CA ASN A 239 -16.07 -9.50 16.81
C ASN A 239 -14.56 -9.60 16.56
N ASP A 240 -13.93 -8.50 16.13
CA ASP A 240 -12.50 -8.45 15.80
C ASP A 240 -11.60 -8.71 17.03
N PHE A 241 -12.03 -8.33 18.24
CA PHE A 241 -11.26 -8.62 19.46
C PHE A 241 -11.35 -10.09 19.87
N GLU A 242 -12.48 -10.74 19.61
CA GLU A 242 -12.62 -12.18 19.81
C GLU A 242 -11.78 -12.95 18.79
N ALA A 243 -11.83 -12.52 17.51
CA ALA A 243 -10.98 -13.05 16.45
C ALA A 243 -9.49 -12.89 16.79
N MET A 244 -9.10 -11.76 17.37
CA MET A 244 -7.72 -11.51 17.81
C MET A 244 -7.29 -12.50 18.91
N GLN A 245 -8.14 -12.75 19.90
CA GLN A 245 -7.87 -13.73 20.98
C GLN A 245 -7.81 -15.16 20.43
N ALA A 246 -8.71 -15.50 19.50
CA ALA A 246 -8.69 -16.81 18.85
C ALA A 246 -7.41 -17.01 18.03
N LEU A 247 -6.94 -15.96 17.33
CA LEU A 247 -5.70 -16.00 16.59
C LEU A 247 -4.47 -16.16 17.49
N GLU A 248 -4.44 -15.48 18.66
CA GLU A 248 -3.41 -15.69 19.68
C GLU A 248 -3.37 -17.15 20.16
N ALA A 249 -4.56 -17.70 20.47
CA ALA A 249 -4.67 -19.08 20.95
C ALA A 249 -4.27 -20.11 19.89
N ALA A 250 -4.67 -19.89 18.63
CA ALA A 250 -4.39 -20.81 17.53
C ALA A 250 -2.91 -20.80 17.09
N THR A 251 -2.25 -19.65 17.19
CA THR A 251 -0.90 -19.47 16.62
C THR A 251 0.20 -19.31 17.66
N HIS A 252 -0.15 -19.14 18.93
CA HIS A 252 0.77 -18.82 20.03
C HIS A 252 1.58 -17.53 19.82
N HIS A 253 1.13 -16.65 18.89
CA HIS A 253 1.67 -15.31 18.72
C HIS A 253 0.86 -14.33 19.58
N THR A 254 1.49 -13.25 20.01
CA THR A 254 0.85 -12.23 20.85
C THR A 254 0.51 -10.99 20.04
N ALA A 255 -0.70 -10.49 20.17
CA ALA A 255 -1.12 -9.25 19.53
C ALA A 255 -0.29 -8.05 20.05
N PRO A 256 0.06 -7.10 19.17
CA PRO A 256 0.72 -5.88 19.61
C PRO A 256 -0.08 -5.17 20.71
N ALA A 257 0.60 -4.74 21.77
CA ALA A 257 -0.03 -4.13 22.96
C ALA A 257 -0.93 -2.93 22.58
N SER A 258 -0.55 -2.17 21.55
CA SER A 258 -1.34 -1.04 21.05
C SER A 258 -2.69 -1.47 20.46
N LEU A 259 -2.77 -2.62 19.77
CA LEU A 259 -4.01 -3.18 19.25
C LEU A 259 -4.85 -3.79 20.37
N ALA A 260 -4.27 -4.60 21.21
CA ALA A 260 -4.96 -5.23 22.36
C ALA A 260 -5.58 -4.18 23.31
N ALA A 261 -4.91 -3.02 23.49
CA ALA A 261 -5.40 -1.94 24.33
C ALA A 261 -6.65 -1.25 23.78
N LEU A 262 -6.95 -1.35 22.48
CA LEU A 262 -8.12 -0.72 21.87
C LEU A 262 -9.43 -1.23 22.48
N ARG A 263 -9.48 -2.50 22.89
CA ARG A 263 -10.67 -3.10 23.54
C ARG A 263 -11.13 -2.34 24.79
N ARG A 264 -10.21 -1.62 25.46
CA ARG A 264 -10.51 -0.91 26.73
C ARG A 264 -10.65 0.59 26.53
N LYS A 265 -10.48 1.10 25.30
CA LYS A 265 -10.60 2.53 25.04
C LYS A 265 -12.04 2.91 24.76
N THR A 266 -12.45 4.04 25.32
CA THR A 266 -13.75 4.65 24.99
C THR A 266 -13.72 5.21 23.58
N GLU A 267 -14.77 4.97 22.82
CA GLU A 267 -14.97 5.64 21.54
C GLU A 267 -15.10 7.14 21.77
N ARG A 268 -14.30 7.92 21.07
CA ARG A 268 -14.25 9.38 21.21
C ARG A 268 -15.22 10.09 20.28
N PHE A 269 -15.55 9.46 19.16
CA PHE A 269 -16.38 10.02 18.10
C PHE A 269 -17.40 8.97 17.70
N ASP A 270 -18.67 9.29 17.93
CA ASP A 270 -19.82 8.42 17.66
C ASP A 270 -20.68 8.94 16.49
N MET A 271 -20.31 10.09 15.94
CA MET A 271 -21.05 10.72 14.85
C MET A 271 -20.91 9.91 13.55
N VAL A 272 -22.00 9.33 13.11
CA VAL A 272 -22.15 8.72 11.78
C VAL A 272 -22.95 9.67 10.89
N ILE A 273 -22.40 10.00 9.72
CA ILE A 273 -23.02 10.94 8.78
C ILE A 273 -23.08 10.35 7.36
N ASP A 274 -24.07 10.79 6.60
CA ASP A 274 -24.10 10.53 5.17
C ASP A 274 -22.90 11.23 4.48
N PRO A 275 -22.23 10.58 3.52
CA PRO A 275 -21.13 11.19 2.74
C PRO A 275 -21.50 12.53 2.11
N ALA A 276 -22.77 12.76 1.74
CA ALA A 276 -23.25 14.04 1.19
C ALA A 276 -23.15 15.19 2.21
N ARG A 277 -23.17 14.89 3.51
CA ARG A 277 -23.12 15.88 4.60
C ARG A 277 -21.70 16.21 5.08
N ILE A 278 -20.66 15.59 4.53
CA ILE A 278 -19.28 15.83 4.97
C ILE A 278 -18.91 17.32 4.88
N ALA A 279 -19.35 18.03 3.83
CA ALA A 279 -19.07 19.45 3.66
C ALA A 279 -19.71 20.29 4.77
N ASP A 280 -20.98 20.02 5.10
CA ASP A 280 -21.72 20.74 6.15
C ASP A 280 -21.10 20.54 7.52
N VAL A 281 -20.73 19.30 7.83
CA VAL A 281 -20.06 18.97 9.09
C VAL A 281 -18.67 19.62 9.18
N ALA A 282 -17.90 19.62 8.10
CA ALA A 282 -16.61 20.31 8.06
C ALA A 282 -16.76 21.82 8.30
N LEU A 283 -17.79 22.45 7.71
CA LEU A 283 -18.09 23.86 7.88
C LEU A 283 -18.69 24.20 9.26
N SER A 284 -19.38 23.27 9.90
CA SER A 284 -19.94 23.47 11.25
C SER A 284 -18.97 23.15 12.39
N TYR A 285 -17.79 22.58 12.08
CA TYR A 285 -16.79 22.22 13.08
C TYR A 285 -16.37 23.46 13.89
N GLN A 286 -16.47 23.35 15.21
CA GLN A 286 -15.99 24.37 16.16
C GLN A 286 -14.69 23.87 16.76
N SER A 287 -13.65 24.67 16.66
CA SER A 287 -12.32 24.37 17.21
C SER A 287 -12.29 24.55 18.73
#